data_8b556ac6b9a9435f225e74f247c9ca6d
#
_entry.id   8b556ac6b9a9435f225e74f247c9ca6d
#
_cell.length_a   1.000
_cell.length_b   1.000
_cell.length_c   1.000
_cell.angle_alpha   90.00
_cell.angle_beta   90.00
_cell.angle_gamma   90.00
#
_symmetry.space_group_name_H-M   'P 1'
#
loop_
_entity.id
_entity.type
_entity.pdbx_description
1 polymer ?
#
loop_
_entity_poly.entity_id
_entity_poly.type
_entity_poly.pdbx_seq_one_letter_code
_entity_poly.pdbx_strand_id
1 'polypeptide(L)'
;MTGASGCVGQYISRWVLDHSDAELLLWLRDPAKLTAVPTDHPRIRLMVGDLRDTDRFAQELASVNRVIHTATAWGDPERAEQVNVVAVKRMLALLDPSKLEQIIYFSTASVLDRHLRPLPEALAYGTEYIQAKARCLRELAQHPLASKVVAVFPTLVFGGRVDGTSPFPTSYLTEGLAEVSRWLWLARWLRVDASFHFIHAEDIARICGLLATRPHEPNREPGQGALRRVVMGQAAISVNDTVKTLCRWRGVARTPGIPLWPWLIETLIRVL
;
A
#
# COMPACT_ATOMS: atom_id res chain seq x y z
N MET A 1 2.52 10.71 10.11
CA MET A 1 2.21 9.57 9.21
C MET A 1 0.72 9.32 9.22
N THR A 2 0.07 9.16 8.06
CA THR A 2 -1.35 8.81 7.95
C THR A 2 -1.52 7.30 7.75
N GLY A 3 -2.69 6.75 8.09
CA GLY A 3 -2.93 5.30 8.00
C GLY A 3 -2.13 4.47 9.00
N ALA A 4 -1.71 5.08 10.09
CA ALA A 4 -0.80 4.51 11.09
C ALA A 4 -1.35 3.22 11.73
N SER A 5 -2.67 3.05 11.85
CA SER A 5 -3.29 1.85 12.43
C SER A 5 -3.48 0.70 11.45
N GLY A 6 -3.17 0.90 10.16
CA GLY A 6 -3.23 -0.17 9.16
C GLY A 6 -2.01 -1.10 9.22
N CYS A 7 -2.08 -2.25 8.50
CA CYS A 7 -0.99 -3.23 8.45
C CYS A 7 0.35 -2.55 8.11
N VAL A 8 0.49 -2.00 6.91
CA VAL A 8 1.73 -1.35 6.45
C VAL A 8 2.14 -0.21 7.39
N GLY A 9 1.16 0.59 7.86
CA GLY A 9 1.42 1.71 8.75
C GLY A 9 2.09 1.31 10.06
N GLN A 10 1.63 0.25 10.69
CA GLN A 10 2.24 -0.22 11.94
C GLN A 10 3.63 -0.81 11.73
N TYR A 11 3.87 -1.56 10.64
CA TYR A 11 5.22 -2.04 10.30
C TYR A 11 6.20 -0.88 10.10
N ILE A 12 5.80 0.18 9.37
CA ILE A 12 6.65 1.36 9.16
C ILE A 12 6.90 2.10 10.48
N SER A 13 5.85 2.36 11.28
CA SER A 13 5.98 3.05 12.57
C SER A 13 6.93 2.32 13.51
N ARG A 14 6.79 0.99 13.58
CA ARG A 14 7.66 0.15 14.41
C ARG A 14 9.10 0.21 13.92
N TRP A 15 9.32 0.07 12.61
CA TRP A 15 10.65 0.13 12.03
C TRP A 15 11.35 1.48 12.32
N VAL A 16 10.63 2.59 12.15
CA VAL A 16 11.18 3.94 12.41
C VAL A 16 11.54 4.12 13.88
N LEU A 17 10.71 3.64 14.79
CA LEU A 17 11.01 3.67 16.23
C LEU A 17 12.26 2.87 16.59
N ASP A 18 12.44 1.71 15.98
CA ASP A 18 13.53 0.80 16.32
C ASP A 18 14.87 1.20 15.67
N HIS A 19 14.84 1.99 14.56
CA HIS A 19 16.03 2.26 13.74
C HIS A 19 16.35 3.76 13.55
N SER A 20 15.67 4.65 14.25
CA SER A 20 15.94 6.10 14.18
C SER A 20 15.51 6.81 15.45
N ASP A 21 15.94 8.06 15.64
CA ASP A 21 15.52 8.94 16.72
C ASP A 21 14.34 9.85 16.35
N ALA A 22 13.69 9.61 15.20
CA ALA A 22 12.60 10.44 14.70
C ALA A 22 11.38 10.42 15.65
N GLU A 23 10.77 11.58 15.83
CA GLU A 23 9.46 11.71 16.45
C GLU A 23 8.37 11.34 15.45
N LEU A 24 7.38 10.59 15.88
CA LEU A 24 6.28 10.11 15.06
C LEU A 24 4.97 10.79 15.44
N LEU A 25 4.42 11.55 14.51
CA LEU A 25 3.06 12.06 14.57
C LEU A 25 2.15 11.09 13.80
N LEU A 26 1.38 10.26 14.53
CA LEU A 26 0.58 9.18 13.96
C LEU A 26 -0.88 9.61 13.82
N TRP A 27 -1.34 9.76 12.58
CA TRP A 27 -2.72 10.12 12.29
C TRP A 27 -3.58 8.87 12.07
N LEU A 28 -4.58 8.71 12.91
CA LEU A 28 -5.46 7.54 12.95
C LEU A 28 -6.82 7.89 13.55
N ARG A 29 -7.82 7.05 13.30
CA ARG A 29 -9.18 7.25 13.84
C ARG A 29 -9.39 6.63 15.21
N ASP A 30 -8.72 5.50 15.48
CA ASP A 30 -8.92 4.72 16.69
C ASP A 30 -7.55 4.24 17.23
N PRO A 31 -7.10 4.81 18.36
CA PRO A 31 -5.83 4.41 18.99
C PRO A 31 -5.79 2.94 19.44
N ALA A 32 -6.93 2.33 19.77
CA ALA A 32 -6.97 0.93 20.20
C ALA A 32 -6.54 -0.06 19.09
N LYS A 33 -6.50 0.41 17.82
CA LYS A 33 -6.00 -0.38 16.69
C LYS A 33 -4.48 -0.36 16.53
N LEU A 34 -3.74 0.41 17.32
CA LEU A 34 -2.27 0.35 17.36
C LEU A 34 -1.83 -0.82 18.25
N THR A 35 -1.73 -2.01 17.68
CA THR A 35 -1.42 -3.25 18.40
C THR A 35 0.07 -3.57 18.44
N ALA A 36 0.85 -3.11 17.44
CA ALA A 36 2.27 -3.37 17.30
C ALA A 36 3.16 -2.17 17.68
N VAL A 37 2.54 -1.02 17.98
CA VAL A 37 3.23 0.24 18.26
C VAL A 37 2.81 0.75 19.64
N PRO A 38 3.76 0.94 20.60
CA PRO A 38 3.42 1.43 21.92
C PRO A 38 2.91 2.88 21.86
N THR A 39 1.69 3.12 22.31
CA THR A 39 1.06 4.45 22.26
C THR A 39 1.59 5.43 23.30
N ASP A 40 2.23 4.93 24.36
CA ASP A 40 2.84 5.67 25.47
C ASP A 40 4.32 6.00 25.26
N HIS A 41 4.86 5.64 24.09
CA HIS A 41 6.27 5.91 23.78
C HIS A 41 6.54 7.43 23.66
N PRO A 42 7.61 7.98 24.30
CA PRO A 42 7.85 9.44 24.36
C PRO A 42 8.03 10.11 23.00
N ARG A 43 8.44 9.36 21.97
CA ARG A 43 8.57 9.86 20.58
C ARG A 43 7.31 9.70 19.75
N ILE A 44 6.18 9.29 20.35
CA ILE A 44 4.90 9.16 19.63
C ILE A 44 3.92 10.23 20.11
N ARG A 45 3.33 10.91 19.15
CA ARG A 45 2.17 11.78 19.35
C ARG A 45 1.04 11.32 18.45
N LEU A 46 -0.17 11.22 18.99
CA LEU A 46 -1.34 10.77 18.26
C LEU A 46 -2.17 11.96 17.77
N MET A 47 -2.54 11.94 16.48
CA MET A 47 -3.56 12.78 15.86
C MET A 47 -4.80 11.92 15.68
N VAL A 48 -5.78 12.06 16.58
CA VAL A 48 -7.00 11.22 16.56
C VAL A 48 -8.10 11.95 15.80
N GLY A 49 -8.45 11.46 14.61
CA GLY A 49 -9.48 12.03 13.75
C GLY A 49 -9.55 11.38 12.38
N ASP A 50 -10.64 11.69 11.65
CA ASP A 50 -10.78 11.24 10.26
C ASP A 50 -9.86 12.07 9.34
N LEU A 51 -9.33 11.45 8.30
CA LEU A 51 -8.48 12.14 7.33
C LEU A 51 -9.25 13.22 6.54
N ARG A 52 -10.57 13.14 6.48
CA ARG A 52 -11.43 14.17 5.85
C ARG A 52 -11.50 15.47 6.66
N ASP A 53 -11.17 15.42 7.96
CA ASP A 53 -11.14 16.58 8.85
C ASP A 53 -9.75 17.22 8.92
N THR A 54 -9.06 17.30 7.78
CA THR A 54 -7.65 17.71 7.65
C THR A 54 -7.37 19.07 8.29
N ASP A 55 -8.29 20.03 8.14
CA ASP A 55 -8.13 21.40 8.63
C ASP A 55 -8.02 21.48 10.16
N ARG A 56 -8.57 20.52 10.88
CA ARG A 56 -8.45 20.38 12.34
C ARG A 56 -7.00 20.22 12.80
N PHE A 57 -6.14 19.74 11.94
CA PHE A 57 -4.74 19.42 12.24
C PHE A 57 -3.77 20.31 11.50
N ALA A 58 -4.20 21.53 11.11
CA ALA A 58 -3.40 22.44 10.33
C ALA A 58 -2.06 22.82 11.00
N GLN A 59 -2.06 23.03 12.34
CA GLN A 59 -0.86 23.38 13.08
C GLN A 59 0.16 22.23 13.11
N GLU A 60 -0.32 21.01 13.35
CA GLU A 60 0.51 19.82 13.34
C GLU A 60 1.09 19.57 11.95
N LEU A 61 0.28 19.69 10.90
CA LEU A 61 0.71 19.49 9.51
C LEU A 61 1.76 20.55 9.09
N ALA A 62 1.60 21.79 9.52
CA ALA A 62 2.60 22.85 9.25
C ALA A 62 3.92 22.66 10.02
N SER A 63 3.95 21.78 11.03
CA SER A 63 5.14 21.54 11.84
C SER A 63 6.00 20.36 11.37
N VAL A 64 5.48 19.47 10.52
CA VAL A 64 6.19 18.25 10.11
C VAL A 64 7.20 18.53 9.00
N ASN A 65 8.33 17.83 9.07
CA ASN A 65 9.35 17.88 8.01
C ASN A 65 9.27 16.68 7.05
N ARG A 66 8.63 15.59 7.43
CA ARG A 66 8.43 14.42 6.55
C ARG A 66 7.04 13.85 6.67
N VAL A 67 6.48 13.42 5.56
CA VAL A 67 5.15 12.81 5.49
C VAL A 67 5.26 11.40 4.91
N ILE A 68 4.64 10.42 5.58
CA ILE A 68 4.40 9.09 5.03
C ILE A 68 2.88 8.90 4.94
N HIS A 69 2.36 8.86 3.72
CA HIS A 69 0.92 8.78 3.47
C HIS A 69 0.54 7.37 3.00
N THR A 70 0.12 6.51 3.95
CA THR A 70 -0.36 5.15 3.68
C THR A 70 -1.88 5.02 3.72
N ALA A 71 -2.59 6.03 4.22
CA ALA A 71 -4.04 5.99 4.31
C ALA A 71 -4.69 5.82 2.94
N THR A 72 -5.70 4.96 2.89
CA THR A 72 -6.46 4.70 1.67
C THR A 72 -7.87 4.22 2.00
N ALA A 73 -8.80 4.40 1.06
CA ALA A 73 -10.15 3.87 1.10
C ALA A 73 -10.50 3.20 -0.24
N TRP A 74 -11.38 2.20 -0.17
CA TRP A 74 -11.92 1.42 -1.29
C TRP A 74 -13.33 0.92 -0.97
N GLY A 75 -14.01 0.33 -1.97
CA GLY A 75 -15.34 -0.26 -1.84
C GLY A 75 -16.51 0.73 -1.95
N ASP A 76 -16.23 2.03 -1.88
CA ASP A 76 -17.20 3.11 -2.02
C ASP A 76 -16.54 4.23 -2.84
N PRO A 77 -17.06 4.57 -4.05
CA PRO A 77 -16.46 5.55 -4.94
C PRO A 77 -16.33 6.94 -4.32
N GLU A 78 -17.35 7.42 -3.62
CA GLU A 78 -17.36 8.74 -2.99
C GLU A 78 -16.31 8.80 -1.86
N ARG A 79 -16.30 7.79 -1.01
CA ARG A 79 -15.29 7.69 0.06
C ARG A 79 -13.89 7.54 -0.48
N ALA A 80 -13.70 6.77 -1.56
CA ALA A 80 -12.41 6.62 -2.23
C ALA A 80 -11.90 7.97 -2.76
N GLU A 81 -12.77 8.77 -3.39
CA GLU A 81 -12.43 10.12 -3.84
C GLU A 81 -12.09 11.04 -2.68
N GLN A 82 -12.91 11.08 -1.64
CA GLN A 82 -12.71 11.95 -0.48
C GLN A 82 -11.40 11.64 0.26
N VAL A 83 -11.06 10.36 0.45
CA VAL A 83 -9.87 9.95 1.21
C VAL A 83 -8.61 9.93 0.35
N ASN A 84 -8.70 9.40 -0.88
CA ASN A 84 -7.51 9.15 -1.70
C ASN A 84 -7.10 10.37 -2.55
N VAL A 85 -7.98 11.34 -2.76
CA VAL A 85 -7.71 12.53 -3.58
C VAL A 85 -7.91 13.82 -2.79
N VAL A 86 -9.14 14.10 -2.32
CA VAL A 86 -9.48 15.39 -1.70
C VAL A 86 -8.68 15.63 -0.42
N ALA A 87 -8.63 14.63 0.48
CA ALA A 87 -7.90 14.75 1.73
C ALA A 87 -6.39 14.89 1.51
N VAL A 88 -5.83 14.23 0.49
CA VAL A 88 -4.42 14.39 0.11
C VAL A 88 -4.13 15.81 -0.35
N LYS A 89 -4.96 16.38 -1.20
CA LYS A 89 -4.83 17.78 -1.65
C LYS A 89 -4.87 18.76 -0.48
N ARG A 90 -5.83 18.60 0.42
CA ARG A 90 -5.96 19.43 1.62
C ARG A 90 -4.74 19.29 2.53
N MET A 91 -4.29 18.07 2.78
CA MET A 91 -3.06 17.84 3.53
C MET A 91 -1.87 18.57 2.92
N LEU A 92 -1.66 18.45 1.61
CA LEU A 92 -0.56 19.12 0.91
C LEU A 92 -0.62 20.66 1.05
N ALA A 93 -1.81 21.24 1.00
CA ALA A 93 -2.02 22.68 1.15
C ALA A 93 -1.70 23.22 2.56
N LEU A 94 -1.71 22.36 3.57
CA LEU A 94 -1.43 22.70 4.98
C LEU A 94 0.03 22.44 5.39
N LEU A 95 0.82 21.78 4.54
CA LEU A 95 2.24 21.57 4.80
C LEU A 95 3.01 22.89 4.58
N ASP A 96 3.98 23.17 5.47
CA ASP A 96 4.89 24.29 5.30
C ASP A 96 6.03 23.91 4.33
N PRO A 97 6.09 24.49 3.11
CA PRO A 97 7.12 24.13 2.14
C PRO A 97 8.55 24.40 2.63
N SER A 98 8.73 25.34 3.57
CA SER A 98 10.05 25.68 4.10
C SER A 98 10.59 24.64 5.08
N LYS A 99 9.71 23.93 5.78
CA LYS A 99 10.05 22.85 6.74
C LYS A 99 10.01 21.48 6.11
N LEU A 100 9.16 21.29 5.11
CA LEU A 100 8.96 20.01 4.47
C LEU A 100 10.18 19.58 3.69
N GLU A 101 10.70 18.41 3.99
CA GLU A 101 11.84 17.77 3.29
C GLU A 101 11.36 16.72 2.28
N GLN A 102 10.38 15.88 2.67
CA GLN A 102 9.98 14.74 1.86
C GLN A 102 8.53 14.29 2.12
N ILE A 103 7.88 13.82 1.06
CA ILE A 103 6.60 13.11 1.11
C ILE A 103 6.79 11.72 0.51
N ILE A 104 6.53 10.66 1.27
CA ILE A 104 6.42 9.28 0.78
C ILE A 104 4.93 9.01 0.56
N TYR A 105 4.51 8.96 -0.70
CA TYR A 105 3.11 8.73 -1.08
C TYR A 105 2.90 7.30 -1.56
N PHE A 106 1.97 6.59 -0.93
CA PHE A 106 1.60 5.23 -1.32
C PHE A 106 0.59 5.25 -2.47
N SER A 107 1.08 4.90 -3.66
CA SER A 107 0.28 4.53 -4.82
C SER A 107 0.09 3.00 -4.85
N THR A 108 -0.03 2.40 -6.01
CA THR A 108 -0.12 0.95 -6.24
C THR A 108 0.54 0.58 -7.58
N ALA A 109 1.15 -0.59 -7.67
CA ALA A 109 1.71 -1.07 -8.93
C ALA A 109 0.64 -1.22 -10.04
N SER A 110 -0.64 -1.36 -9.66
CA SER A 110 -1.77 -1.47 -10.61
C SER A 110 -2.02 -0.22 -11.47
N VAL A 111 -1.37 0.92 -11.18
CA VAL A 111 -1.44 2.13 -12.02
C VAL A 111 -0.28 2.23 -13.01
N LEU A 112 0.57 1.22 -13.08
CA LEU A 112 1.75 1.17 -13.95
C LEU A 112 1.62 0.07 -15.01
N ASP A 113 2.18 0.33 -16.20
CA ASP A 113 2.36 -0.67 -17.23
C ASP A 113 3.59 -1.57 -16.95
N ARG A 114 3.84 -2.53 -17.84
CA ARG A 114 5.01 -3.44 -17.74
C ARG A 114 6.37 -2.73 -17.84
N HIS A 115 6.40 -1.49 -18.31
CA HIS A 115 7.59 -0.64 -18.41
C HIS A 115 7.69 0.35 -17.25
N LEU A 116 6.86 0.16 -16.20
CA LEU A 116 6.77 0.99 -15.01
C LEU A 116 6.36 2.45 -15.30
N ARG A 117 5.64 2.67 -16.40
CA ARG A 117 5.06 3.96 -16.79
C ARG A 117 3.61 4.05 -16.33
N PRO A 118 3.08 5.26 -16.07
CA PRO A 118 1.67 5.41 -15.78
C PRO A 118 0.79 4.81 -16.87
N LEU A 119 -0.13 3.94 -16.48
CA LEU A 119 -1.04 3.23 -17.36
C LEU A 119 -2.30 4.07 -17.59
N PRO A 120 -2.56 4.60 -18.80
CA PRO A 120 -3.76 5.40 -19.09
C PRO A 120 -5.07 4.64 -18.81
N GLU A 121 -5.09 3.35 -19.08
CA GLU A 121 -6.23 2.44 -18.87
C GLU A 121 -6.60 2.33 -17.38
N ALA A 122 -5.68 2.60 -16.46
CA ALA A 122 -5.96 2.64 -15.04
C ALA A 122 -6.99 3.72 -14.67
N LEU A 123 -7.00 4.84 -15.41
CA LEU A 123 -7.98 5.92 -15.24
C LEU A 123 -9.34 5.57 -15.88
N ALA A 124 -9.33 4.84 -16.99
CA ALA A 124 -10.53 4.57 -17.78
C ALA A 124 -11.29 3.32 -17.28
N TYR A 125 -10.58 2.28 -16.91
CA TYR A 125 -11.13 0.94 -16.64
C TYR A 125 -10.76 0.37 -15.28
N GLY A 126 -9.95 1.07 -14.49
CA GLY A 126 -9.60 0.64 -13.13
C GLY A 126 -10.81 0.64 -12.21
N THR A 127 -10.70 -0.08 -11.09
CA THR A 127 -11.65 0.07 -9.99
C THR A 127 -11.60 1.51 -9.47
N GLU A 128 -12.61 1.94 -8.70
CA GLU A 128 -12.66 3.27 -8.06
C GLU A 128 -11.37 3.60 -7.29
N TYR A 129 -10.80 2.59 -6.63
CA TYR A 129 -9.51 2.70 -5.94
C TYR A 129 -8.35 2.99 -6.91
N ILE A 130 -8.24 2.20 -7.99
CA ILE A 130 -7.16 2.34 -8.98
C ILE A 130 -7.29 3.70 -9.69
N GLN A 131 -8.49 4.10 -10.08
CA GLN A 131 -8.77 5.39 -10.69
C GLN A 131 -8.39 6.55 -9.76
N ALA A 132 -8.80 6.50 -8.48
CA ALA A 132 -8.46 7.52 -7.49
C ALA A 132 -6.94 7.63 -7.27
N LYS A 133 -6.22 6.49 -7.19
CA LYS A 133 -4.75 6.47 -7.08
C LYS A 133 -4.07 7.03 -8.33
N ALA A 134 -4.56 6.72 -9.53
CA ALA A 134 -4.02 7.24 -10.78
C ALA A 134 -4.26 8.76 -10.91
N ARG A 135 -5.46 9.26 -10.53
CA ARG A 135 -5.76 10.71 -10.48
C ARG A 135 -4.85 11.43 -9.50
N CYS A 136 -4.74 10.95 -8.27
CA CYS A 136 -3.91 11.56 -7.25
C CYS A 136 -2.42 11.59 -7.67
N LEU A 137 -1.92 10.51 -8.27
CA LEU A 137 -0.54 10.46 -8.78
C LEU A 137 -0.29 11.53 -9.86
N ARG A 138 -1.24 11.72 -10.78
CA ARG A 138 -1.15 12.75 -11.82
C ARG A 138 -1.13 14.17 -11.23
N GLU A 139 -1.96 14.42 -10.23
CA GLU A 139 -2.00 15.72 -9.53
C GLU A 139 -0.73 15.99 -8.73
N LEU A 140 -0.21 14.98 -8.03
CA LEU A 140 1.07 15.07 -7.32
C LEU A 140 2.24 15.39 -8.27
N ALA A 141 2.24 14.79 -9.47
CA ALA A 141 3.29 15.04 -10.46
C ALA A 141 3.30 16.49 -10.98
N GLN A 142 2.17 17.19 -10.91
CA GLN A 142 1.99 18.59 -11.31
C GLN A 142 2.05 19.57 -10.13
N HIS A 143 2.12 19.07 -8.90
CA HIS A 143 2.10 19.91 -7.69
C HIS A 143 3.44 20.63 -7.48
N PRO A 144 3.46 21.87 -6.93
CA PRO A 144 4.72 22.58 -6.61
C PRO A 144 5.69 21.79 -5.73
N LEU A 145 5.17 20.90 -4.88
CA LEU A 145 5.97 20.01 -4.01
C LEU A 145 6.41 18.71 -4.70
N ALA A 146 6.18 18.52 -6.01
CA ALA A 146 6.47 17.28 -6.71
C ALA A 146 7.92 16.80 -6.56
N SER A 147 8.89 17.73 -6.52
CA SER A 147 10.31 17.42 -6.30
C SER A 147 10.61 16.84 -4.91
N LYS A 148 9.71 17.02 -3.94
CA LYS A 148 9.81 16.46 -2.59
C LYS A 148 9.04 15.11 -2.45
N VAL A 149 8.34 14.67 -3.50
CA VAL A 149 7.52 13.47 -3.46
C VAL A 149 8.28 12.24 -3.94
N VAL A 150 8.27 11.20 -3.13
CA VAL A 150 8.62 9.83 -3.51
C VAL A 150 7.32 9.02 -3.56
N ALA A 151 6.82 8.74 -4.75
CA ALA A 151 5.69 7.84 -4.93
C ALA A 151 6.18 6.40 -4.89
N VAL A 152 5.63 5.61 -3.98
CA VAL A 152 5.95 4.19 -3.82
C VAL A 152 4.80 3.34 -4.36
N PHE A 153 5.14 2.29 -5.10
CA PHE A 153 4.20 1.44 -5.82
C PHE A 153 4.33 -0.01 -5.33
N PRO A 154 3.73 -0.34 -4.17
CA PRO A 154 3.73 -1.73 -3.73
C PRO A 154 2.89 -2.59 -4.68
N THR A 155 3.35 -3.83 -4.87
CA THR A 155 2.59 -4.92 -5.48
C THR A 155 1.60 -5.49 -4.48
N LEU A 156 1.18 -6.76 -4.58
CA LEU A 156 0.30 -7.40 -3.60
C LEU A 156 1.01 -7.50 -2.24
N VAL A 157 0.39 -6.96 -1.19
CA VAL A 157 1.03 -6.83 0.13
C VAL A 157 0.59 -7.94 1.08
N PHE A 158 1.56 -8.73 1.53
CA PHE A 158 1.41 -9.63 2.68
C PHE A 158 1.81 -8.94 3.99
N GLY A 159 1.16 -9.32 5.10
CA GLY A 159 1.53 -8.83 6.42
C GLY A 159 0.58 -9.33 7.50
N GLY A 160 1.04 -9.33 8.74
CA GLY A 160 0.31 -9.91 9.85
C GLY A 160 0.16 -11.44 9.76
N ARG A 161 -0.70 -12.00 10.60
CA ARG A 161 -1.00 -13.44 10.64
C ARG A 161 -2.46 -13.66 11.01
N VAL A 162 -3.14 -14.54 10.27
CA VAL A 162 -4.56 -14.86 10.52
C VAL A 162 -4.82 -15.62 11.81
N ASP A 163 -3.78 -16.24 12.39
CA ASP A 163 -3.85 -16.96 13.67
C ASP A 163 -3.76 -16.05 14.90
N GLY A 164 -3.64 -14.72 14.70
CA GLY A 164 -3.55 -13.74 15.77
C GLY A 164 -2.22 -13.77 16.56
N THR A 165 -1.23 -14.55 16.14
CA THR A 165 0.08 -14.64 16.83
C THR A 165 0.99 -13.44 16.52
N SER A 166 0.66 -12.63 15.50
CA SER A 166 1.38 -11.40 15.15
C SER A 166 0.73 -10.20 15.84
N PRO A 167 1.52 -9.27 16.42
CA PRO A 167 0.98 -8.01 16.91
C PRO A 167 0.54 -7.08 15.77
N PHE A 168 1.01 -7.31 14.54
CA PHE A 168 0.68 -6.51 13.38
C PHE A 168 -0.67 -6.93 12.78
N PRO A 169 -1.52 -5.97 12.34
CA PRO A 169 -2.76 -6.27 11.65
C PRO A 169 -2.51 -7.09 10.38
N THR A 170 -3.45 -7.96 10.08
CA THR A 170 -3.41 -8.78 8.86
C THR A 170 -3.69 -7.93 7.62
N SER A 171 -2.94 -8.16 6.55
CA SER A 171 -3.23 -7.54 5.25
C SER A 171 -4.38 -8.28 4.55
N TYR A 172 -5.08 -7.57 3.66
CA TYR A 172 -6.17 -8.17 2.85
C TYR A 172 -5.72 -9.39 2.02
N LEU A 173 -4.50 -9.35 1.50
CA LEU A 173 -4.00 -10.49 0.73
C LEU A 173 -3.77 -11.70 1.64
N THR A 174 -3.25 -11.49 2.84
CA THR A 174 -3.06 -12.57 3.82
C THR A 174 -4.40 -13.18 4.24
N GLU A 175 -5.40 -12.35 4.50
CA GLU A 175 -6.78 -12.80 4.81
C GLU A 175 -7.39 -13.54 3.62
N GLY A 176 -7.34 -12.96 2.41
CA GLY A 176 -7.88 -13.57 1.21
C GLY A 176 -7.25 -14.91 0.86
N LEU A 177 -5.93 -15.07 1.04
CA LEU A 177 -5.27 -16.36 0.82
C LEU A 177 -5.63 -17.39 1.88
N ALA A 178 -5.82 -16.98 3.12
CA ALA A 178 -6.31 -17.88 4.16
C ALA A 178 -7.71 -18.42 3.81
N GLU A 179 -8.58 -17.57 3.28
CA GLU A 179 -9.91 -17.97 2.82
C GLU A 179 -9.83 -18.87 1.59
N VAL A 180 -9.07 -18.47 0.56
CA VAL A 180 -8.87 -19.29 -0.65
C VAL A 180 -8.22 -20.63 -0.31
N SER A 181 -7.39 -20.73 0.71
CA SER A 181 -6.79 -22.00 1.14
C SER A 181 -7.81 -23.06 1.56
N ARG A 182 -9.04 -22.67 1.92
CA ARG A 182 -10.16 -23.58 2.19
C ARG A 182 -10.60 -24.34 0.92
N TRP A 183 -10.43 -23.70 -0.25
CA TRP A 183 -10.76 -24.25 -1.57
C TRP A 183 -9.59 -24.97 -2.22
N LEU A 184 -8.51 -25.24 -1.47
CA LEU A 184 -7.32 -25.90 -2.00
C LEU A 184 -7.62 -27.31 -2.55
N TRP A 185 -8.63 -28.01 -1.98
CA TRP A 185 -9.11 -29.30 -2.46
C TRP A 185 -9.59 -29.24 -3.92
N LEU A 186 -10.13 -28.10 -4.37
CA LEU A 186 -10.53 -27.84 -5.75
C LEU A 186 -9.36 -27.24 -6.56
N ALA A 187 -8.68 -26.21 -6.02
CA ALA A 187 -7.60 -25.50 -6.70
C ALA A 187 -6.45 -26.42 -7.11
N ARG A 188 -6.20 -27.52 -6.38
CA ARG A 188 -5.16 -28.50 -6.73
C ARG A 188 -5.38 -29.19 -8.09
N TRP A 189 -6.63 -29.23 -8.57
CA TRP A 189 -7.01 -29.82 -9.87
C TRP A 189 -6.94 -28.82 -11.02
N LEU A 190 -6.71 -27.57 -10.75
CA LEU A 190 -6.74 -26.50 -11.76
C LEU A 190 -5.32 -26.03 -12.07
N ARG A 191 -5.11 -25.67 -13.34
CA ARG A 191 -3.90 -24.98 -13.79
C ARG A 191 -4.28 -23.64 -14.37
N VAL A 192 -3.60 -22.58 -13.91
CA VAL A 192 -3.82 -21.20 -14.35
C VAL A 192 -2.50 -20.66 -14.87
N ASP A 193 -2.48 -20.22 -16.12
CA ASP A 193 -1.33 -19.54 -16.70
C ASP A 193 -1.37 -18.05 -16.32
N ALA A 194 -1.01 -17.80 -15.06
CA ALA A 194 -0.92 -16.45 -14.51
C ALA A 194 0.20 -16.38 -13.47
N SER A 195 0.75 -15.21 -13.32
CA SER A 195 1.75 -14.90 -12.30
C SER A 195 1.47 -13.55 -11.65
N PHE A 196 1.98 -13.35 -10.45
CA PHE A 196 1.83 -12.10 -9.73
C PHE A 196 3.08 -11.76 -8.93
N HIS A 197 3.27 -10.46 -8.68
CA HIS A 197 4.29 -9.95 -7.78
C HIS A 197 3.69 -9.69 -6.41
N PHE A 198 4.46 -9.91 -5.38
CA PHE A 198 4.06 -9.61 -4.01
C PHE A 198 5.22 -8.99 -3.23
N ILE A 199 4.91 -8.43 -2.07
CA ILE A 199 5.90 -7.92 -1.12
C ILE A 199 5.37 -8.08 0.30
N HIS A 200 6.26 -8.32 1.26
CA HIS A 200 5.88 -8.34 2.67
C HIS A 200 5.89 -6.92 3.25
N ALA A 201 4.96 -6.61 4.16
CA ALA A 201 4.85 -5.31 4.81
C ALA A 201 6.11 -4.91 5.59
N GLU A 202 6.90 -5.89 6.07
CA GLU A 202 8.20 -5.67 6.70
C GLU A 202 9.23 -5.12 5.72
N ASP A 203 9.28 -5.65 4.48
CA ASP A 203 10.19 -5.13 3.44
C ASP A 203 9.78 -3.72 3.01
N ILE A 204 8.47 -3.46 2.92
CA ILE A 204 7.94 -2.10 2.71
C ILE A 204 8.40 -1.18 3.83
N ALA A 205 8.32 -1.63 5.08
CA ALA A 205 8.73 -0.84 6.24
C ALA A 205 10.23 -0.51 6.21
N ARG A 206 11.07 -1.47 5.84
CA ARG A 206 12.52 -1.26 5.65
C ARG A 206 12.81 -0.22 4.57
N ILE A 207 12.17 -0.35 3.40
CA ILE A 207 12.34 0.59 2.28
C ILE A 207 11.85 1.98 2.67
N CYS A 208 10.63 2.10 3.17
CA CYS A 208 10.04 3.39 3.55
C CYS A 208 10.75 4.02 4.74
N GLY A 209 11.18 3.23 5.71
CA GLY A 209 11.97 3.68 6.84
C GLY A 209 13.32 4.25 6.40
N LEU A 210 14.04 3.56 5.52
CA LEU A 210 15.29 4.08 4.94
C LEU A 210 15.05 5.36 4.14
N LEU A 211 13.98 5.43 3.34
CA LEU A 211 13.61 6.65 2.62
C LEU A 211 13.30 7.79 3.60
N ALA A 212 12.59 7.50 4.69
CA ALA A 212 12.17 8.51 5.67
C ALA A 212 13.28 8.99 6.59
N THR A 213 14.36 8.24 6.77
CA THR A 213 15.46 8.58 7.70
C THR A 213 16.70 9.12 7.01
N ARG A 214 16.82 8.94 5.69
CA ARG A 214 17.93 9.47 4.88
C ARG A 214 17.59 10.82 4.27
N PRO A 215 18.59 11.62 3.86
CA PRO A 215 18.36 12.81 3.07
C PRO A 215 17.53 12.52 1.82
N HIS A 216 16.59 13.42 1.50
CA HIS A 216 15.78 13.28 0.30
C HIS A 216 16.64 13.44 -0.96
N GLU A 217 16.52 12.48 -1.87
CA GLU A 217 17.14 12.54 -3.19
C GLU A 217 16.05 12.84 -4.24
N PRO A 218 16.09 14.00 -4.88
CA PRO A 218 15.14 14.31 -5.94
C PRO A 218 15.31 13.39 -7.15
N ASN A 219 14.26 13.28 -7.95
CA ASN A 219 14.34 12.51 -9.20
C ASN A 219 15.36 13.13 -10.15
N ARG A 220 16.32 12.32 -10.62
CA ARG A 220 17.34 12.74 -11.59
C ARG A 220 17.17 12.07 -12.97
N GLU A 221 16.11 11.25 -13.14
CA GLU A 221 15.90 10.54 -14.40
C GLU A 221 15.33 11.47 -15.47
N PRO A 222 16.01 11.62 -16.61
CA PRO A 222 15.54 12.50 -17.68
C PRO A 222 14.16 12.07 -18.19
N GLY A 223 13.26 13.04 -18.37
CA GLY A 223 11.93 12.81 -18.94
C GLY A 223 10.88 12.20 -17.99
N GLN A 224 11.22 11.92 -16.73
CA GLN A 224 10.29 11.32 -15.77
C GLN A 224 9.59 12.34 -14.83
N GLY A 225 9.81 13.64 -15.04
CA GLY A 225 9.26 14.69 -14.18
C GLY A 225 9.96 14.81 -12.83
N ALA A 226 9.48 15.69 -11.96
CA ALA A 226 10.11 15.99 -10.67
C ALA A 226 9.88 14.91 -9.59
N LEU A 227 8.78 14.14 -9.69
CA LEU A 227 8.36 13.12 -8.72
C LEU A 227 9.22 11.86 -8.89
N ARG A 228 9.85 11.42 -7.78
CA ARG A 228 10.61 10.15 -7.76
C ARG A 228 9.65 8.98 -7.62
N ARG A 229 9.92 7.86 -8.33
CA ARG A 229 9.14 6.62 -8.31
C ARG A 229 9.94 5.46 -7.75
N VAL A 230 9.34 4.66 -6.88
CA VAL A 230 9.95 3.44 -6.32
C VAL A 230 8.93 2.32 -6.37
N VAL A 231 9.16 1.34 -7.23
CA VAL A 231 8.31 0.14 -7.32
C VAL A 231 8.81 -0.88 -6.31
N MET A 232 7.88 -1.45 -5.53
CA MET A 232 8.19 -2.38 -4.45
C MET A 232 7.52 -3.72 -4.71
N GLY A 233 8.32 -4.75 -5.02
CA GLY A 233 7.83 -6.10 -5.29
C GLY A 233 8.96 -7.11 -5.28
N GLN A 234 8.63 -8.36 -4.99
CA GLN A 234 9.50 -9.53 -5.14
C GLN A 234 9.40 -10.06 -6.58
N ALA A 235 10.25 -11.01 -6.94
CA ALA A 235 10.15 -11.72 -8.20
C ALA A 235 8.76 -12.35 -8.38
N ALA A 236 8.27 -12.39 -9.63
CA ALA A 236 6.96 -12.98 -9.92
C ALA A 236 6.91 -14.45 -9.51
N ILE A 237 5.78 -14.85 -8.91
CA ILE A 237 5.46 -16.25 -8.63
C ILE A 237 4.24 -16.66 -9.45
N SER A 238 4.29 -17.87 -10.02
CA SER A 238 3.14 -18.41 -10.75
C SER A 238 2.03 -18.85 -9.78
N VAL A 239 0.77 -18.70 -10.20
CA VAL A 239 -0.38 -19.24 -9.46
C VAL A 239 -0.20 -20.75 -9.22
N ASN A 240 0.34 -21.47 -10.21
CA ASN A 240 0.60 -22.90 -10.09
C ASN A 240 1.64 -23.25 -9.01
N ASP A 241 2.72 -22.47 -8.87
CA ASP A 241 3.71 -22.69 -7.81
C ASP A 241 3.17 -22.29 -6.44
N THR A 242 2.32 -21.29 -6.37
CA THR A 242 1.62 -20.91 -5.15
C THR A 242 0.72 -22.06 -4.68
N VAL A 243 -0.12 -22.63 -5.56
CA VAL A 243 -0.97 -23.77 -5.24
C VAL A 243 -0.13 -24.98 -4.83
N LYS A 244 0.98 -25.27 -5.54
CA LYS A 244 1.91 -26.36 -5.19
C LYS A 244 2.50 -26.18 -3.79
N THR A 245 2.90 -24.96 -3.44
CA THR A 245 3.45 -24.63 -2.12
C THR A 245 2.41 -24.80 -1.02
N LEU A 246 1.18 -24.31 -1.25
CA LEU A 246 0.06 -24.50 -0.32
C LEU A 246 -0.30 -25.99 -0.14
N CYS A 247 -0.30 -26.78 -1.21
CA CYS A 247 -0.52 -28.23 -1.12
C CYS A 247 0.53 -28.89 -0.23
N ARG A 248 1.82 -28.58 -0.41
CA ARG A 248 2.90 -29.12 0.42
C ARG A 248 2.70 -28.74 1.89
N TRP A 249 2.40 -27.47 2.14
CA TRP A 249 2.20 -26.96 3.50
C TRP A 249 1.02 -27.64 4.21
N ARG A 250 -0.06 -27.96 3.47
CA ARG A 250 -1.24 -28.66 3.97
C ARG A 250 -1.10 -30.19 3.96
N GLY A 251 0.01 -30.77 3.50
CA GLY A 251 0.18 -32.21 3.34
C GLY A 251 -0.75 -32.85 2.31
N VAL A 252 -1.24 -32.08 1.33
CA VAL A 252 -2.18 -32.52 0.28
C VAL A 252 -1.41 -32.79 -1.02
N ALA A 253 -1.63 -33.94 -1.65
CA ALA A 253 -1.02 -34.24 -2.94
C ALA A 253 -1.57 -33.33 -4.03
N ARG A 254 -0.66 -32.77 -4.86
CA ARG A 254 -1.06 -32.07 -6.07
C ARG A 254 -1.31 -33.05 -7.20
N THR A 255 -2.39 -32.83 -7.93
CA THR A 255 -2.77 -33.63 -9.10
C THR A 255 -2.25 -32.99 -10.39
N PRO A 256 -2.12 -33.74 -11.52
CA PRO A 256 -2.01 -33.17 -12.86
C PRO A 256 -3.27 -32.34 -13.12
N GLY A 257 -3.17 -31.02 -13.08
CA GLY A 257 -4.35 -30.14 -13.12
C GLY A 257 -4.92 -29.99 -14.54
N ILE A 258 -6.20 -29.62 -14.62
CA ILE A 258 -6.91 -29.26 -15.84
C ILE A 258 -6.61 -27.78 -16.15
N PRO A 259 -6.14 -27.42 -17.35
CA PRO A 259 -5.93 -26.05 -17.73
C PRO A 259 -7.24 -25.27 -17.70
N LEU A 260 -7.24 -24.13 -17.02
CA LEU A 260 -8.33 -23.14 -17.10
C LEU A 260 -8.04 -22.23 -18.28
N TRP A 261 -8.67 -22.52 -19.42
CA TRP A 261 -8.61 -21.64 -20.58
C TRP A 261 -9.44 -20.38 -20.36
N PRO A 262 -9.03 -19.20 -20.89
CA PRO A 262 -9.78 -17.94 -20.74
C PRO A 262 -11.26 -18.06 -21.13
N TRP A 263 -11.57 -18.77 -22.23
CA TRP A 263 -12.95 -18.96 -22.68
C TRP A 263 -13.82 -19.73 -21.66
N LEU A 264 -13.23 -20.65 -20.91
CA LEU A 264 -13.95 -21.41 -19.87
C LEU A 264 -14.28 -20.50 -18.66
N ILE A 265 -13.34 -19.61 -18.29
CA ILE A 265 -13.53 -18.63 -17.22
C ILE A 265 -14.62 -17.64 -17.63
N GLU A 266 -14.57 -17.09 -18.86
CA GLU A 266 -15.60 -16.19 -19.40
C GLU A 266 -16.98 -16.84 -19.41
N THR A 267 -17.05 -18.12 -19.78
CA THR A 267 -18.32 -18.87 -19.78
C THR A 267 -18.87 -19.06 -18.36
N LEU A 268 -18.01 -19.39 -17.41
CA LEU A 268 -18.40 -19.53 -16.00
C LEU A 268 -18.90 -18.21 -15.40
N ILE A 269 -18.24 -17.08 -15.70
CA ILE A 269 -18.66 -15.75 -15.23
C ILE A 269 -19.99 -15.31 -15.82
N ARG A 270 -20.33 -15.75 -17.04
CA ARG A 270 -21.62 -15.43 -17.69
C ARG A 270 -22.80 -16.26 -17.18
N VAL A 271 -22.53 -17.41 -16.58
CA VAL A 271 -23.55 -18.36 -16.09
C VAL A 271 -23.82 -18.19 -14.59
N LEU A 272 -22.89 -17.57 -13.83
CA LEU A 272 -23.05 -17.21 -12.42
C LEU A 272 -23.54 -15.75 -12.28
#